data_2a8d9ac19fb944e64137a168c7480830
#
_entry.id   2a8d9ac19fb944e64137a168c7480830
#
_cell.length_a   1.000
_cell.length_b   1.000
_cell.length_c   1.000
_cell.angle_alpha   90.00
_cell.angle_beta   90.00
_cell.angle_gamma   90.00
#
_symmetry.space_group_name_H-M   'P 1'
#
loop_
_entity.id
_entity.type
_entity.pdbx_description
1 polymer ?
#
loop_
_entity_poly.entity_id
_entity_poly.type
_entity_poly.pdbx_seq_one_letter_code
_entity_poly.pdbx_strand_id
1 'polypeptide(L)'
;MITRACISINNRCNLNCAYCHFHTTEKAEYLTEAEMNVYDILDNIKQHIDKYDTEVFKLGFVGNGEPLLDYLSLKGYIEYISDYLLSGRIAAYTITNGTLVNEEMLGFFKGHRVNVGFSIDGIPEIHNRLRCNTHSEVMNAIELYYSVNGCYPSMNCTVGRDTLKKAEDTIAFFEPFGSRITFSRMIGAGGISLDEFHIFLDKARNRVNVRIGKYDCTMYGGMCGAGINTIFYANGNVYLCGNCVDLPPIAKADTPIERIKPEIPEFDRNTCFRESQGL
;
A
#
# COMPACT_ATOMS: atom_id res chain seq x y z
N MET A 1 -5.83 16.29 -11.25
CA MET A 1 -4.36 16.20 -11.40
C MET A 1 -3.87 15.00 -10.61
N ILE A 2 -3.00 14.17 -11.17
CA ILE A 2 -2.38 13.03 -10.47
C ILE A 2 -1.36 13.58 -9.47
N THR A 3 -1.51 13.21 -8.21
CA THR A 3 -0.63 13.60 -7.10
C THR A 3 -0.11 12.41 -6.30
N ARG A 4 -0.50 11.20 -6.72
CA ARG A 4 -0.05 9.94 -6.11
C ARG A 4 0.19 8.89 -7.19
N ALA A 5 1.28 8.18 -7.07
CA ALA A 5 1.54 6.96 -7.81
C ALA A 5 1.98 5.84 -6.87
N CYS A 6 1.61 4.60 -7.21
CA CYS A 6 2.18 3.40 -6.62
C CYS A 6 2.88 2.61 -7.72
N ILE A 7 4.04 2.08 -7.43
CA ILE A 7 4.83 1.26 -8.34
C ILE A 7 5.00 -0.12 -7.72
N SER A 8 4.47 -1.15 -8.39
CA SER A 8 4.76 -2.55 -8.06
C SER A 8 6.07 -2.92 -8.72
N ILE A 9 7.13 -3.01 -7.94
CA ILE A 9 8.49 -3.29 -8.47
C ILE A 9 8.72 -4.77 -8.75
N ASN A 10 7.89 -5.64 -8.20
CA ASN A 10 7.88 -7.08 -8.46
C ASN A 10 6.51 -7.71 -8.19
N ASN A 11 6.35 -8.97 -8.62
CA ASN A 11 5.17 -9.81 -8.39
C ASN A 11 5.48 -11.01 -7.46
N ARG A 12 6.63 -10.99 -6.77
CA ARG A 12 7.11 -12.07 -5.92
C ARG A 12 6.93 -11.74 -4.46
N CYS A 13 6.52 -12.73 -3.67
CA CYS A 13 6.42 -12.60 -2.22
C CYS A 13 6.97 -13.85 -1.56
N ASN A 14 7.63 -13.69 -0.42
CA ASN A 14 8.11 -14.80 0.40
C ASN A 14 7.04 -15.34 1.36
N LEU A 15 5.84 -14.74 1.39
CA LEU A 15 4.68 -15.22 2.14
C LEU A 15 3.53 -15.60 1.21
N ASN A 16 2.67 -16.49 1.71
CA ASN A 16 1.41 -16.88 1.05
C ASN A 16 0.23 -16.59 1.97
N CYS A 17 -0.05 -15.29 2.18
CA CYS A 17 -1.13 -14.85 3.08
C CYS A 17 -2.50 -15.33 2.57
N ALA A 18 -3.33 -15.82 3.48
CA ALA A 18 -4.60 -16.49 3.16
C ALA A 18 -5.61 -15.59 2.39
N TYR A 19 -5.50 -14.27 2.51
CA TYR A 19 -6.36 -13.30 1.84
C TYR A 19 -5.67 -12.54 0.71
N CYS A 20 -4.46 -12.95 0.30
CA CYS A 20 -3.70 -12.19 -0.70
C CYS A 20 -4.35 -12.29 -2.07
N HIS A 21 -5.01 -11.23 -2.49
CA HIS A 21 -5.68 -11.18 -3.79
C HIS A 21 -4.72 -11.14 -4.99
N PHE A 22 -3.44 -10.90 -4.78
CA PHE A 22 -2.42 -10.95 -5.83
C PHE A 22 -1.94 -12.37 -6.13
N HIS A 23 -2.10 -13.30 -5.19
CA HIS A 23 -1.68 -14.70 -5.32
C HIS A 23 -2.85 -15.68 -5.44
N THR A 24 -4.09 -15.19 -5.65
CA THR A 24 -5.20 -16.05 -6.01
C THR A 24 -5.02 -16.55 -7.45
N THR A 25 -5.39 -17.78 -7.75
CA THR A 25 -5.16 -18.46 -9.03
C THR A 25 -5.63 -17.64 -10.23
N GLU A 26 -6.75 -16.92 -10.11
CA GLU A 26 -7.32 -16.09 -11.17
C GLU A 26 -6.51 -14.83 -11.46
N LYS A 27 -5.81 -14.26 -10.48
CA LYS A 27 -4.99 -13.05 -10.67
C LYS A 27 -3.54 -13.34 -11.02
N ALA A 28 -3.01 -14.50 -10.64
CA ALA A 28 -1.65 -14.90 -10.96
C ALA A 28 -1.38 -14.93 -12.48
N GLU A 29 -2.39 -15.23 -13.29
CA GLU A 29 -2.31 -15.25 -14.77
C GLU A 29 -2.09 -13.86 -15.37
N TYR A 30 -2.53 -12.78 -14.69
CA TYR A 30 -2.33 -11.39 -15.14
C TYR A 30 -1.02 -10.77 -14.63
N LEU A 31 -0.34 -11.44 -13.70
CA LEU A 31 0.94 -11.00 -13.14
C LEU A 31 2.13 -11.50 -14.00
N THR A 32 2.01 -11.41 -15.32
CA THR A 32 3.15 -11.71 -16.21
C THR A 32 4.27 -10.71 -15.93
N GLU A 33 5.51 -11.19 -15.86
CA GLU A 33 6.70 -10.33 -15.74
C GLU A 33 6.92 -9.59 -17.06
N ALA A 34 6.18 -8.52 -17.30
CA ALA A 34 6.53 -7.58 -18.35
C ALA A 34 7.59 -6.64 -17.80
N GLU A 35 8.69 -6.49 -18.54
CA GLU A 35 9.73 -5.53 -18.20
C GLU A 35 9.13 -4.13 -18.06
N MET A 36 9.38 -3.51 -16.91
CA MET A 36 8.97 -2.16 -16.60
C MET A 36 10.20 -1.36 -16.19
N ASN A 37 10.56 -0.37 -17.01
CA ASN A 37 11.65 0.53 -16.65
C ASN A 37 11.15 1.53 -15.61
N VAL A 38 11.46 1.27 -14.35
CA VAL A 38 11.04 2.14 -13.22
C VAL A 38 11.73 3.51 -13.30
N TYR A 39 12.92 3.64 -13.84
CA TYR A 39 13.60 4.93 -14.00
C TYR A 39 12.85 5.86 -14.95
N ASP A 40 12.30 5.36 -16.06
CA ASP A 40 11.47 6.15 -16.99
C ASP A 40 10.19 6.65 -16.29
N ILE A 41 9.58 5.82 -15.44
CA ILE A 41 8.44 6.22 -14.62
C ILE A 41 8.83 7.33 -13.65
N LEU A 42 9.98 7.19 -12.97
CA LEU A 42 10.47 8.20 -12.04
C LEU A 42 10.79 9.52 -12.75
N ASP A 43 11.33 9.48 -13.97
CA ASP A 43 11.55 10.68 -14.79
C ASP A 43 10.23 11.34 -15.19
N ASN A 44 9.23 10.57 -15.60
CA ASN A 44 7.89 11.09 -15.87
C ASN A 44 7.27 11.75 -14.62
N ILE A 45 7.47 11.18 -13.44
CA ILE A 45 7.00 11.76 -12.16
C ILE A 45 7.74 13.07 -11.87
N LYS A 46 9.07 13.12 -12.00
CA LYS A 46 9.87 14.34 -11.81
C LYS A 46 9.43 15.46 -12.76
N GLN A 47 9.30 15.16 -14.05
CA GLN A 47 8.82 16.11 -15.06
C GLN A 47 7.42 16.65 -14.74
N HIS A 48 6.51 15.77 -14.27
CA HIS A 48 5.17 16.17 -13.86
C HIS A 48 5.18 17.10 -12.65
N ILE A 49 6.00 16.79 -11.63
CA ILE A 49 6.16 17.63 -10.44
C ILE A 49 6.74 19.01 -10.82
N ASP A 50 7.78 19.03 -11.66
CA ASP A 50 8.46 20.26 -12.07
C ASP A 50 7.55 21.17 -12.90
N LYS A 51 6.70 20.59 -13.75
CA LYS A 51 5.79 21.33 -14.63
C LYS A 51 4.61 21.97 -13.88
N TYR A 52 4.07 21.28 -12.90
CA TYR A 52 2.81 21.69 -12.25
C TYR A 52 2.99 22.24 -10.84
N ASP A 53 4.23 22.35 -10.35
CA ASP A 53 4.58 22.82 -8.99
C ASP A 53 3.66 22.20 -7.92
N THR A 54 3.52 20.89 -7.97
CA THR A 54 2.67 20.15 -7.03
C THR A 54 3.21 20.27 -5.61
N GLU A 55 2.35 20.55 -4.62
CA GLU A 55 2.78 20.72 -3.23
C GLU A 55 3.63 19.54 -2.73
N VAL A 56 3.11 18.31 -2.80
CA VAL A 56 3.85 17.08 -2.47
C VAL A 56 3.30 15.92 -3.29
N PHE A 57 4.14 15.28 -4.06
CA PHE A 57 3.77 14.05 -4.77
C PHE A 57 3.97 12.82 -3.87
N LYS A 58 2.95 11.99 -3.71
CA LYS A 58 3.04 10.76 -2.90
C LYS A 58 3.44 9.58 -3.77
N LEU A 59 4.58 8.96 -3.47
CA LEU A 59 5.12 7.83 -4.22
C LEU A 59 5.21 6.58 -3.34
N GLY A 60 4.48 5.52 -3.71
CA GLY A 60 4.53 4.24 -3.03
C GLY A 60 5.31 3.20 -3.82
N PHE A 61 6.31 2.59 -3.22
CA PHE A 61 6.93 1.35 -3.72
C PHE A 61 6.24 0.18 -3.01
N VAL A 62 5.10 -0.22 -3.55
CA VAL A 62 4.19 -1.21 -2.94
C VAL A 62 3.51 -1.99 -4.05
N GLY A 63 2.92 -3.11 -3.77
CA GLY A 63 2.08 -3.72 -4.78
C GLY A 63 1.94 -5.22 -4.66
N ASN A 64 2.12 -5.90 -5.78
CA ASN A 64 1.72 -7.28 -5.98
C ASN A 64 2.59 -8.29 -5.22
N GLY A 65 3.78 -7.88 -4.76
CA GLY A 65 4.75 -8.71 -4.06
C GLY A 65 5.28 -8.09 -2.76
N GLU A 66 6.36 -8.65 -2.25
CA GLU A 66 7.15 -8.07 -1.14
C GLU A 66 8.27 -7.19 -1.72
N PRO A 67 8.24 -5.88 -1.49
CA PRO A 67 9.24 -4.97 -2.07
C PRO A 67 10.68 -5.28 -1.65
N LEU A 68 10.89 -5.77 -0.43
CA LEU A 68 12.23 -6.04 0.10
C LEU A 68 12.91 -7.28 -0.49
N LEU A 69 12.20 -8.10 -1.27
CA LEU A 69 12.85 -9.14 -2.08
C LEU A 69 13.78 -8.55 -3.16
N ASP A 70 13.46 -7.35 -3.65
CA ASP A 70 14.27 -6.62 -4.63
C ASP A 70 14.85 -5.34 -4.03
N TYR A 71 15.34 -5.44 -2.78
CA TYR A 71 15.85 -4.28 -2.02
C TYR A 71 16.92 -3.50 -2.78
N LEU A 72 17.85 -4.16 -3.50
CA LEU A 72 18.88 -3.45 -4.25
C LEU A 72 18.30 -2.57 -5.36
N SER A 73 17.31 -3.05 -6.08
CA SER A 73 16.57 -2.25 -7.08
C SER A 73 15.83 -1.10 -6.42
N LEU A 74 15.10 -1.39 -5.33
CA LEU A 74 14.39 -0.36 -4.55
C LEU A 74 15.35 0.72 -4.04
N LYS A 75 16.51 0.33 -3.54
CA LYS A 75 17.58 1.24 -3.11
C LYS A 75 17.99 2.17 -4.24
N GLY A 76 18.29 1.63 -5.44
CA GLY A 76 18.66 2.41 -6.62
C GLY A 76 17.58 3.40 -7.04
N TYR A 77 16.30 3.02 -6.98
CA TYR A 77 15.17 3.93 -7.29
C TYR A 77 15.06 5.07 -6.29
N ILE A 78 15.25 4.80 -5.01
CA ILE A 78 15.22 5.81 -3.94
C ILE A 78 16.40 6.78 -4.09
N GLU A 79 17.62 6.27 -4.35
CA GLU A 79 18.81 7.09 -4.61
C GLU A 79 18.59 8.00 -5.82
N TYR A 80 17.94 7.50 -6.89
CA TYR A 80 17.66 8.24 -8.13
C TYR A 80 16.74 9.46 -7.94
N ILE A 81 15.87 9.42 -6.95
CA ILE A 81 14.94 10.51 -6.62
C ILE A 81 15.33 11.24 -5.32
N SER A 82 16.55 11.04 -4.82
CA SER A 82 16.98 11.53 -3.51
C SER A 82 16.79 13.04 -3.34
N ASP A 83 17.09 13.85 -4.35
CA ASP A 83 16.93 15.30 -4.29
C ASP A 83 15.46 15.71 -4.09
N TYR A 84 14.52 15.00 -4.71
CA TYR A 84 13.09 15.24 -4.54
C TYR A 84 12.57 14.77 -3.18
N LEU A 85 13.16 13.73 -2.61
CA LEU A 85 12.84 13.26 -1.26
C LEU A 85 13.35 14.24 -0.20
N LEU A 86 14.61 14.66 -0.31
CA LEU A 86 15.25 15.54 0.67
C LEU A 86 14.67 16.96 0.62
N SER A 87 14.28 17.45 -0.57
CA SER A 87 13.57 18.72 -0.72
C SER A 87 12.09 18.66 -0.29
N GLY A 88 11.54 17.47 -0.03
CA GLY A 88 10.14 17.29 0.37
C GLY A 88 9.12 17.35 -0.78
N ARG A 89 9.59 17.40 -2.05
CA ARG A 89 8.71 17.41 -3.23
C ARG A 89 8.08 16.03 -3.51
N ILE A 90 8.76 14.95 -3.07
CA ILE A 90 8.23 13.58 -3.05
C ILE A 90 8.16 13.09 -1.61
N ALA A 91 6.99 12.60 -1.21
CA ALA A 91 6.81 11.81 0.01
C ALA A 91 6.74 10.33 -0.37
N ALA A 92 7.87 9.63 -0.25
CA ALA A 92 7.94 8.21 -0.57
C ALA A 92 7.60 7.31 0.61
N TYR A 93 7.05 6.14 0.30
CA TYR A 93 6.79 5.10 1.28
C TYR A 93 6.88 3.70 0.65
N THR A 94 7.16 2.72 1.49
CA THR A 94 7.01 1.30 1.18
C THR A 94 6.21 0.60 2.27
N ILE A 95 5.57 -0.52 1.92
CA ILE A 95 4.86 -1.37 2.89
C ILE A 95 5.44 -2.76 2.75
N THR A 96 5.92 -3.31 3.86
CA THR A 96 6.56 -4.62 3.91
C THR A 96 5.80 -5.58 4.83
N ASN A 97 5.95 -6.86 4.59
CA ASN A 97 5.51 -7.90 5.52
C ASN A 97 6.44 -8.02 6.75
N GLY A 98 7.57 -7.31 6.77
CA GLY A 98 8.48 -7.20 7.90
C GLY A 98 9.50 -8.32 8.06
N THR A 99 9.38 -9.45 7.36
CA THR A 99 10.22 -10.64 7.59
C THR A 99 11.64 -10.52 7.04
N LEU A 100 11.90 -9.56 6.16
CA LEU A 100 13.21 -9.34 5.51
C LEU A 100 13.94 -8.10 6.02
N VAL A 101 13.32 -7.36 6.94
CA VAL A 101 13.84 -6.09 7.45
C VAL A 101 15.11 -6.31 8.27
N ASN A 102 16.10 -5.45 8.07
CA ASN A 102 17.30 -5.36 8.89
C ASN A 102 17.68 -3.89 9.19
N GLU A 103 18.65 -3.69 10.06
CA GLU A 103 19.07 -2.37 10.54
C GLU A 103 19.64 -1.51 9.39
N GLU A 104 20.42 -2.08 8.47
CA GLU A 104 20.97 -1.37 7.32
C GLU A 104 19.86 -0.79 6.44
N MET A 105 18.85 -1.60 6.12
CA MET A 105 17.69 -1.16 5.32
C MET A 105 16.95 -0.01 6.02
N LEU A 106 16.69 -0.12 7.32
CA LEU A 106 16.00 0.91 8.08
C LEU A 106 16.80 2.21 8.17
N GLY A 107 18.12 2.11 8.37
CA GLY A 107 19.04 3.25 8.34
C GLY A 107 19.03 3.97 6.99
N PHE A 108 19.03 3.20 5.89
CA PHE A 108 18.93 3.72 4.53
C PHE A 108 17.59 4.46 4.30
N PHE A 109 16.45 3.85 4.62
CA PHE A 109 15.14 4.48 4.49
C PHE A 109 15.02 5.76 5.32
N LYS A 110 15.51 5.74 6.56
CA LYS A 110 15.56 6.92 7.43
C LYS A 110 16.38 8.06 6.81
N GLY A 111 17.58 7.75 6.30
CA GLY A 111 18.47 8.73 5.66
C GLY A 111 17.84 9.40 4.44
N HIS A 112 17.01 8.69 3.69
CA HIS A 112 16.33 9.19 2.50
C HIS A 112 14.89 9.66 2.76
N ARG A 113 14.43 9.74 4.03
CA ARG A 113 13.07 10.15 4.42
C ARG A 113 11.96 9.30 3.79
N VAL A 114 12.21 8.02 3.56
CA VAL A 114 11.22 7.05 3.08
C VAL A 114 10.49 6.45 4.26
N ASN A 115 9.17 6.55 4.27
CA ASN A 115 8.34 5.93 5.31
C ASN A 115 8.22 4.42 5.07
N VAL A 116 8.45 3.62 6.10
CA VAL A 116 8.24 2.17 6.07
C VAL A 116 7.01 1.82 6.88
N GLY A 117 6.01 1.21 6.23
CA GLY A 117 4.84 0.66 6.88
C GLY A 117 4.96 -0.85 7.04
N PHE A 118 4.48 -1.38 8.17
CA PHE A 118 4.51 -2.80 8.45
C PHE A 118 3.12 -3.42 8.36
N SER A 119 3.04 -4.58 7.72
CA SER A 119 1.80 -5.33 7.62
C SER A 119 1.65 -6.26 8.82
N ILE A 120 0.74 -5.95 9.74
CA ILE A 120 0.46 -6.74 10.93
C ILE A 120 -1.04 -6.75 11.24
N ASP A 121 -1.64 -7.94 11.35
CA ASP A 121 -3.09 -8.11 11.51
C ASP A 121 -3.50 -8.27 13.00
N GLY A 122 -2.96 -7.41 13.87
CA GLY A 122 -3.29 -7.38 15.28
C GLY A 122 -2.70 -8.54 16.08
N ILE A 123 -3.52 -9.21 16.90
CA ILE A 123 -3.09 -10.25 17.84
C ILE A 123 -2.49 -11.49 17.16
N PRO A 124 -1.58 -12.20 17.83
CA PRO A 124 -0.87 -13.37 17.27
C PRO A 124 -1.79 -14.42 16.67
N GLU A 125 -2.93 -14.71 17.31
CA GLU A 125 -3.91 -15.69 16.87
C GLU A 125 -4.44 -15.41 15.45
N ILE A 126 -4.77 -14.15 15.16
CA ILE A 126 -5.30 -13.73 13.87
C ILE A 126 -4.17 -13.64 12.84
N HIS A 127 -3.12 -12.91 13.20
CA HIS A 127 -1.98 -12.68 12.29
C HIS A 127 -1.36 -13.99 11.82
N ASN A 128 -1.06 -14.90 12.74
CA ASN A 128 -0.39 -16.15 12.40
C ASN A 128 -1.21 -17.04 11.46
N ARG A 129 -2.53 -17.07 11.66
CA ARG A 129 -3.41 -17.81 10.76
C ARG A 129 -3.47 -17.18 9.35
N LEU A 130 -3.46 -15.87 9.26
CA LEU A 130 -3.63 -15.15 8.01
C LEU A 130 -2.31 -14.90 7.25
N ARG A 131 -1.18 -14.80 7.98
CA ARG A 131 0.14 -14.40 7.47
C ARG A 131 1.26 -15.39 7.80
N CYS A 132 1.01 -16.68 7.60
CA CYS A 132 2.05 -17.74 7.63
C CYS A 132 2.85 -17.81 8.94
N ASN A 133 2.23 -17.59 10.11
CA ASN A 133 2.86 -17.66 11.43
C ASN A 133 4.02 -16.67 11.67
N THR A 134 3.99 -15.50 11.04
CA THR A 134 5.09 -14.52 11.09
C THR A 134 4.94 -13.43 12.14
N HIS A 135 3.98 -13.52 13.08
CA HIS A 135 3.72 -12.45 14.05
C HIS A 135 4.98 -12.05 14.85
N SER A 136 5.71 -13.02 15.40
CA SER A 136 6.91 -12.76 16.21
C SER A 136 8.02 -12.08 15.39
N GLU A 137 8.20 -12.51 14.13
CA GLU A 137 9.19 -11.91 13.22
C GLU A 137 8.85 -10.45 12.90
N VAL A 138 7.58 -10.18 12.62
CA VAL A 138 7.10 -8.81 12.34
C VAL A 138 7.22 -7.93 13.57
N MET A 139 6.90 -8.45 14.77
CA MET A 139 7.08 -7.70 16.02
C MET A 139 8.55 -7.35 16.27
N ASN A 140 9.48 -8.28 16.05
CA ASN A 140 10.91 -8.02 16.15
C ASN A 140 11.35 -6.92 15.16
N ALA A 141 10.83 -6.92 13.94
CA ALA A 141 11.11 -5.89 12.95
C ALA A 141 10.52 -4.52 13.33
N ILE A 142 9.35 -4.48 13.97
CA ILE A 142 8.73 -3.25 14.52
C ILE A 142 9.58 -2.67 15.65
N GLU A 143 10.08 -3.51 16.57
CA GLU A 143 10.97 -3.08 17.66
C GLU A 143 12.34 -2.61 17.11
N LEU A 144 12.88 -3.30 16.10
CA LEU A 144 14.08 -2.85 15.40
C LEU A 144 13.85 -1.48 14.73
N TYR A 145 12.69 -1.28 14.10
CA TYR A 145 12.34 0.04 13.55
C TYR A 145 12.31 1.11 14.63
N TYR A 146 11.71 0.81 15.79
CA TYR A 146 11.69 1.74 16.92
C TYR A 146 13.10 2.09 17.41
N SER A 147 13.99 1.11 17.53
CA SER A 147 15.38 1.35 17.95
C SER A 147 16.14 2.28 16.99
N VAL A 148 15.90 2.15 15.68
CA VAL A 148 16.55 2.98 14.65
C VAL A 148 15.91 4.37 14.56
N ASN A 149 14.58 4.49 14.67
CA ASN A 149 13.85 5.72 14.35
C ASN A 149 13.41 6.52 15.59
N GLY A 150 13.35 5.92 16.78
CA GLY A 150 12.87 6.54 18.01
C GLY A 150 11.35 6.68 18.10
N CYS A 151 10.60 6.06 17.16
CA CYS A 151 9.14 6.01 17.15
C CYS A 151 8.68 4.73 16.45
N TYR A 152 7.47 4.28 16.75
CA TYR A 152 6.92 3.11 16.08
C TYR A 152 6.50 3.42 14.63
N PRO A 153 6.61 2.44 13.70
CA PRO A 153 6.26 2.62 12.29
C PRO A 153 4.75 2.76 12.10
N SER A 154 4.32 3.23 10.93
CA SER A 154 2.93 3.04 10.51
C SER A 154 2.64 1.56 10.30
N MET A 155 1.44 1.11 10.66
CA MET A 155 1.03 -0.28 10.55
C MET A 155 -0.20 -0.42 9.67
N ASN A 156 -0.28 -1.56 8.95
CA ASN A 156 -1.39 -1.90 8.09
C ASN A 156 -2.00 -3.21 8.57
N CYS A 157 -3.29 -3.19 8.89
CA CYS A 157 -4.04 -4.33 9.41
C CYS A 157 -5.22 -4.64 8.50
N THR A 158 -5.31 -5.88 8.04
CA THR A 158 -6.45 -6.34 7.23
C THR A 158 -7.56 -6.84 8.15
N VAL A 159 -8.73 -6.23 8.02
CA VAL A 159 -9.91 -6.49 8.85
C VAL A 159 -10.89 -7.39 8.11
N GLY A 160 -11.03 -8.62 8.57
CA GLY A 160 -11.97 -9.62 8.09
C GLY A 160 -12.88 -10.14 9.19
N ARG A 161 -13.67 -11.18 8.89
CA ARG A 161 -14.62 -11.77 9.84
C ARG A 161 -13.99 -12.20 11.16
N ASP A 162 -12.78 -12.73 11.13
CA ASP A 162 -12.09 -13.16 12.33
C ASP A 162 -11.58 -12.00 13.17
N THR A 163 -11.14 -10.93 12.51
CA THR A 163 -10.81 -9.67 13.17
C THR A 163 -12.04 -9.08 13.86
N LEU A 164 -13.22 -9.12 13.21
CA LEU A 164 -14.45 -8.60 13.83
C LEU A 164 -14.85 -9.39 15.08
N LYS A 165 -14.67 -10.72 15.11
CA LYS A 165 -14.93 -11.55 16.30
C LYS A 165 -14.03 -11.18 17.49
N LYS A 166 -12.88 -10.61 17.23
CA LYS A 166 -11.84 -10.19 18.19
C LYS A 166 -11.55 -8.68 18.06
N ALA A 167 -12.57 -7.87 17.74
CA ALA A 167 -12.38 -6.47 17.43
C ALA A 167 -11.73 -5.70 18.60
N GLU A 168 -12.20 -5.94 19.82
CA GLU A 168 -11.67 -5.28 21.02
C GLU A 168 -10.20 -5.65 21.27
N ASP A 169 -9.86 -6.95 21.19
CA ASP A 169 -8.48 -7.43 21.37
C ASP A 169 -7.57 -6.89 20.26
N THR A 170 -8.06 -6.83 19.00
CA THR A 170 -7.29 -6.27 17.88
C THR A 170 -7.03 -4.78 18.04
N ILE A 171 -8.04 -4.00 18.46
CA ILE A 171 -7.86 -2.56 18.68
C ILE A 171 -6.90 -2.33 19.84
N ALA A 172 -7.10 -3.04 20.96
CA ALA A 172 -6.23 -2.96 22.14
C ALA A 172 -4.76 -3.30 21.82
N PHE A 173 -4.52 -4.23 20.90
CA PHE A 173 -3.18 -4.55 20.44
C PHE A 173 -2.43 -3.34 19.88
N PHE A 174 -3.12 -2.43 19.17
CA PHE A 174 -2.48 -1.26 18.55
C PHE A 174 -2.34 -0.06 19.47
N GLU A 175 -3.03 0.01 20.60
CA GLU A 175 -3.00 1.17 21.50
C GLU A 175 -1.60 1.57 22.01
N PRO A 176 -0.73 0.60 22.43
CA PRO A 176 0.57 0.96 23.00
C PRO A 176 1.52 1.65 22.03
N PHE A 177 1.31 1.48 20.71
CA PHE A 177 2.27 1.98 19.72
C PHE A 177 2.12 3.49 19.46
N GLY A 178 0.94 4.09 19.66
CA GLY A 178 0.68 5.50 19.37
C GLY A 178 0.93 5.92 17.91
N SER A 179 1.27 4.97 17.04
CA SER A 179 1.56 5.20 15.63
C SER A 179 0.30 5.20 14.77
N ARG A 180 0.45 5.61 13.50
CA ARG A 180 -0.66 5.60 12.55
C ARG A 180 -1.00 4.18 12.11
N ILE A 181 -2.26 3.79 12.27
CA ILE A 181 -2.78 2.49 11.83
C ILE A 181 -3.68 2.68 10.61
N THR A 182 -3.39 1.94 9.54
CA THR A 182 -4.25 1.82 8.37
C THR A 182 -5.00 0.50 8.46
N PHE A 183 -6.28 0.54 8.75
CA PHE A 183 -7.13 -0.63 8.63
C PHE A 183 -7.60 -0.78 7.19
N SER A 184 -7.55 -2.02 6.67
CA SER A 184 -7.97 -2.36 5.31
C SER A 184 -9.08 -3.39 5.35
N ARG A 185 -10.21 -3.12 4.71
CA ARG A 185 -11.31 -4.07 4.59
C ARG A 185 -10.88 -5.30 3.78
N MET A 186 -11.05 -6.48 4.33
CA MET A 186 -10.88 -7.72 3.58
C MET A 186 -12.05 -7.94 2.63
N ILE A 187 -11.73 -8.30 1.37
CA ILE A 187 -12.71 -8.70 0.34
C ILE A 187 -12.52 -10.18 0.01
N GLY A 188 -13.49 -10.78 -0.67
CA GLY A 188 -13.44 -12.20 -1.02
C GLY A 188 -13.70 -13.13 0.18
N ALA A 189 -13.07 -14.28 0.19
CA ALA A 189 -13.25 -15.28 1.26
C ALA A 189 -12.82 -14.74 2.63
N GLY A 190 -13.71 -14.75 3.61
CA GLY A 190 -13.49 -14.16 4.93
C GLY A 190 -13.68 -12.63 4.97
N GLY A 191 -14.07 -12.02 3.87
CA GLY A 191 -14.37 -10.59 3.76
C GLY A 191 -15.58 -10.15 4.58
N ILE A 192 -15.70 -8.84 4.74
CA ILE A 192 -16.77 -8.16 5.48
C ILE A 192 -17.40 -7.07 4.62
N SER A 193 -18.65 -6.71 4.93
CA SER A 193 -19.34 -5.61 4.28
C SER A 193 -18.69 -4.27 4.61
N LEU A 194 -18.99 -3.25 3.82
CA LEU A 194 -18.50 -1.89 4.08
C LEU A 194 -19.09 -1.33 5.39
N ASP A 195 -20.35 -1.63 5.70
CA ASP A 195 -21.00 -1.20 6.92
C ASP A 195 -20.37 -1.83 8.16
N GLU A 196 -20.10 -3.15 8.15
CA GLU A 196 -19.37 -3.82 9.23
C GLU A 196 -17.99 -3.20 9.44
N PHE A 197 -17.31 -2.84 8.34
CA PHE A 197 -16.01 -2.19 8.40
C PHE A 197 -16.09 -0.78 8.99
N HIS A 198 -17.10 0.02 8.62
CA HIS A 198 -17.31 1.35 9.20
C HIS A 198 -17.59 1.28 10.71
N ILE A 199 -18.44 0.32 11.15
CA ILE A 199 -18.68 0.10 12.58
C ILE A 199 -17.37 -0.23 13.32
N PHE A 200 -16.50 -1.07 12.73
CA PHE A 200 -15.18 -1.36 13.29
C PHE A 200 -14.30 -0.10 13.37
N LEU A 201 -14.25 0.68 12.29
CA LEU A 201 -13.46 1.92 12.25
C LEU A 201 -13.91 2.94 13.28
N ASP A 202 -15.22 3.08 13.50
CA ASP A 202 -15.76 4.01 14.50
C ASP A 202 -15.33 3.63 15.93
N LYS A 203 -15.28 2.34 16.24
CA LYS A 203 -14.70 1.87 17.51
C LYS A 203 -13.18 2.16 17.58
N ALA A 204 -12.44 1.88 16.51
CA ALA A 204 -11.00 2.03 16.50
C ALA A 204 -10.56 3.50 16.61
N ARG A 205 -11.27 4.44 15.97
CA ARG A 205 -10.94 5.89 15.96
C ARG A 205 -10.88 6.52 17.34
N ASN A 206 -11.62 5.99 18.29
CA ASN A 206 -11.66 6.52 19.66
C ASN A 206 -10.47 6.06 20.51
N ARG A 207 -9.65 5.11 20.01
CA ARG A 207 -8.61 4.43 20.78
C ARG A 207 -7.24 4.47 20.13
N VAL A 208 -7.18 4.47 18.80
CA VAL A 208 -5.93 4.46 18.04
C VAL A 208 -5.92 5.52 16.95
N ASN A 209 -4.74 5.91 16.50
CA ASN A 209 -4.57 6.88 15.42
C ASN A 209 -4.87 6.26 14.06
N VAL A 210 -6.16 6.19 13.70
CA VAL A 210 -6.62 5.60 12.43
C VAL A 210 -6.34 6.56 11.27
N ARG A 211 -5.66 6.06 10.24
CA ARG A 211 -5.51 6.79 8.98
C ARG A 211 -6.82 6.80 8.19
N ILE A 212 -7.29 7.98 7.85
CA ILE A 212 -8.45 8.18 6.98
C ILE A 212 -8.20 9.38 6.07
N GLY A 213 -8.33 9.16 4.77
CA GLY A 213 -8.29 10.20 3.75
C GLY A 213 -9.60 10.27 2.97
N LYS A 214 -10.05 11.47 2.60
CA LYS A 214 -11.34 11.67 1.92
C LYS A 214 -11.45 10.87 0.62
N TYR A 215 -10.43 10.97 -0.25
CA TYR A 215 -10.34 10.23 -1.52
C TYR A 215 -9.15 9.28 -1.47
N ASP A 216 -9.15 8.39 -0.49
CA ASP A 216 -8.06 7.44 -0.33
C ASP A 216 -8.43 6.09 -0.99
N CYS A 217 -9.34 5.37 -0.39
CA CYS A 217 -9.92 4.13 -0.92
C CYS A 217 -11.06 3.68 -0.01
N THR A 218 -12.10 3.05 -0.56
CA THR A 218 -13.15 2.40 0.23
C THR A 218 -12.62 1.25 1.09
N MET A 219 -11.53 0.63 0.64
CA MET A 219 -10.82 -0.38 1.45
C MET A 219 -10.28 0.19 2.76
N TYR A 220 -10.07 1.50 2.86
CA TYR A 220 -9.59 2.20 4.08
C TYR A 220 -10.68 3.04 4.73
N GLY A 221 -11.93 2.86 4.32
CA GLY A 221 -13.08 3.60 4.87
C GLY A 221 -13.25 5.02 4.33
N GLY A 222 -12.55 5.36 3.24
CA GLY A 222 -12.73 6.61 2.50
C GLY A 222 -13.56 6.43 1.23
N MET A 223 -13.63 7.45 0.40
CA MET A 223 -14.22 7.38 -0.93
C MET A 223 -13.21 6.81 -1.94
N CYS A 224 -13.70 6.13 -2.99
CA CYS A 224 -12.84 5.62 -4.05
C CYS A 224 -12.18 6.74 -4.84
N GLY A 225 -10.83 6.78 -4.79
CA GLY A 225 -9.99 7.76 -5.49
C GLY A 225 -9.61 7.36 -6.92
N ALA A 226 -10.14 6.24 -7.44
CA ALA A 226 -9.82 5.77 -8.79
C ALA A 226 -10.05 6.86 -9.83
N GLY A 227 -9.00 7.16 -10.61
CA GLY A 227 -9.00 8.17 -11.66
C GLY A 227 -9.12 9.64 -11.23
N ILE A 228 -9.10 9.94 -9.92
CA ILE A 228 -9.06 11.33 -9.43
C ILE A 228 -7.62 11.82 -9.36
N ASN A 229 -6.80 11.18 -8.54
CA ASN A 229 -5.45 11.66 -8.22
C ASN A 229 -4.42 10.55 -8.06
N THR A 230 -4.81 9.29 -8.21
CA THR A 230 -3.95 8.12 -7.98
C THR A 230 -3.88 7.26 -9.22
N ILE A 231 -2.68 6.76 -9.54
CA ILE A 231 -2.40 5.75 -10.55
C ILE A 231 -1.51 4.65 -9.96
N PHE A 232 -1.57 3.47 -10.58
CA PHE A 232 -0.81 2.30 -10.17
C PHE A 232 -0.04 1.71 -11.34
N TYR A 233 1.27 1.60 -11.21
CA TYR A 233 2.17 1.01 -12.20
C TYR A 233 2.44 -0.46 -11.86
N ALA A 234 2.19 -1.35 -12.80
CA ALA A 234 2.51 -2.76 -12.72
C ALA A 234 2.62 -3.38 -14.12
N ASN A 235 3.49 -4.36 -14.29
CA ASN A 235 3.56 -5.20 -15.50
C ASN A 235 3.65 -4.38 -16.81
N GLY A 236 4.46 -3.31 -16.83
CA GLY A 236 4.62 -2.45 -18.00
C GLY A 236 3.42 -1.55 -18.33
N ASN A 237 2.43 -1.47 -17.46
CA ASN A 237 1.19 -0.73 -17.66
C ASN A 237 0.83 0.18 -16.49
N VAL A 238 -0.15 1.06 -16.73
CA VAL A 238 -0.78 1.92 -15.73
C VAL A 238 -2.21 1.48 -15.51
N TYR A 239 -2.60 1.38 -14.25
CA TYR A 239 -3.94 1.01 -13.80
C TYR A 239 -4.54 2.08 -12.89
N LEU A 240 -5.85 2.06 -12.71
CA LEU A 240 -6.55 2.98 -11.80
C LEU A 240 -6.16 2.81 -10.33
N CYS A 241 -5.91 1.56 -9.92
CA CYS A 241 -5.40 1.20 -8.59
C CYS A 241 -4.87 -0.24 -8.59
N GLY A 242 -4.24 -0.69 -7.51
CA GLY A 242 -3.71 -2.05 -7.38
C GLY A 242 -4.76 -3.15 -7.46
N ASN A 243 -6.03 -2.85 -7.12
CA ASN A 243 -7.12 -3.83 -7.26
C ASN A 243 -7.63 -4.01 -8.70
N CYS A 244 -7.12 -3.23 -9.65
CA CYS A 244 -7.57 -3.23 -11.05
C CYS A 244 -6.49 -3.79 -12.00
N VAL A 245 -5.49 -4.52 -11.52
CA VAL A 245 -4.40 -5.03 -12.37
C VAL A 245 -4.84 -6.14 -13.33
N ASP A 246 -5.98 -6.74 -13.09
CA ASP A 246 -6.67 -7.72 -13.94
C ASP A 246 -7.71 -7.10 -14.89
N LEU A 247 -7.88 -5.79 -14.84
CA LEU A 247 -8.69 -5.02 -15.78
C LEU A 247 -7.81 -4.45 -16.91
N PRO A 248 -8.42 -4.00 -18.02
CA PRO A 248 -7.66 -3.32 -19.06
C PRO A 248 -6.86 -2.14 -18.49
N PRO A 249 -5.57 -2.00 -18.84
CA PRO A 249 -4.77 -0.87 -18.41
C PRO A 249 -5.28 0.42 -19.05
N ILE A 250 -5.08 1.55 -18.34
CA ILE A 250 -5.46 2.88 -18.82
C ILE A 250 -4.36 3.54 -19.65
N ALA A 251 -3.12 3.06 -19.56
CA ALA A 251 -1.98 3.52 -20.34
C ALA A 251 -0.82 2.50 -20.26
N LYS A 252 0.23 2.71 -21.05
CA LYS A 252 1.52 2.06 -20.88
C LYS A 252 2.35 2.79 -19.82
N ALA A 253 3.29 2.08 -19.17
CA ALA A 253 4.08 2.63 -18.07
C ALA A 253 5.00 3.80 -18.49
N ASP A 254 5.43 3.85 -19.74
CA ASP A 254 6.23 4.91 -20.35
C ASP A 254 5.40 6.15 -20.75
N THR A 255 4.08 6.09 -20.65
CA THR A 255 3.19 7.21 -20.99
C THR A 255 3.39 8.37 -20.02
N PRO A 256 3.69 9.62 -20.49
CA PRO A 256 3.76 10.78 -19.62
C PRO A 256 2.47 10.96 -18.79
N ILE A 257 2.61 11.26 -17.51
CA ILE A 257 1.47 11.35 -16.56
C ILE A 257 0.39 12.31 -17.07
N GLU A 258 0.75 13.39 -17.68
CA GLU A 258 -0.16 14.41 -18.23
C GLU A 258 -1.04 13.91 -19.39
N ARG A 259 -0.62 12.84 -20.06
CA ARG A 259 -1.37 12.18 -21.14
C ARG A 259 -2.27 11.06 -20.63
N ILE A 260 -2.11 10.65 -19.37
CA ILE A 260 -2.95 9.64 -18.75
C ILE A 260 -4.30 10.28 -18.42
N LYS A 261 -5.30 10.00 -19.27
CA LYS A 261 -6.68 10.47 -19.11
C LYS A 261 -7.58 9.26 -18.95
N PRO A 262 -7.80 8.76 -17.73
CA PRO A 262 -8.67 7.62 -17.54
C PRO A 262 -10.12 7.98 -17.90
N GLU A 263 -10.66 7.29 -18.87
CA GLU A 263 -12.11 7.30 -19.11
C GLU A 263 -12.76 6.32 -18.14
N ILE A 264 -13.42 6.85 -17.13
CA ILE A 264 -14.05 6.06 -16.08
C ILE A 264 -15.56 6.29 -16.15
N PRO A 265 -16.35 5.22 -16.23
CA PRO A 265 -17.80 5.34 -16.12
C PRO A 265 -18.19 6.02 -14.81
N GLU A 266 -19.28 6.76 -14.82
CA GLU A 266 -19.81 7.33 -13.60
C GLU A 266 -20.24 6.22 -12.63
N PHE A 267 -19.83 6.32 -11.37
CA PHE A 267 -20.18 5.36 -10.32
C PHE A 267 -20.22 6.05 -8.95
N ASP A 268 -20.93 5.43 -8.01
CA ASP A 268 -20.95 5.90 -6.62
C ASP A 268 -19.59 5.66 -5.96
N ARG A 269 -18.88 6.72 -5.64
CA ARG A 269 -17.54 6.66 -5.03
C ARG A 269 -17.53 6.20 -3.57
N ASN A 270 -18.68 6.04 -2.96
CA ASN A 270 -18.79 5.35 -1.67
C ASN A 270 -18.62 3.83 -1.81
N THR A 271 -18.65 3.30 -3.05
CA THR A 271 -18.33 1.92 -3.38
C THR A 271 -16.95 1.81 -4.04
N CYS A 272 -16.33 0.63 -4.01
CA CYS A 272 -15.10 0.39 -4.75
C CYS A 272 -15.39 0.38 -6.26
N PHE A 273 -14.52 1.01 -7.07
CA PHE A 273 -14.67 0.97 -8.52
C PHE A 273 -14.81 -0.47 -9.05
N ARG A 274 -13.95 -1.39 -8.58
CA ARG A 274 -14.02 -2.80 -8.97
C ARG A 274 -15.36 -3.45 -8.62
N GLU A 275 -15.84 -3.24 -7.38
CA GLU A 275 -17.14 -3.76 -6.94
C GLU A 275 -18.30 -3.16 -7.77
N SER A 276 -18.19 -1.88 -8.19
CA SER A 276 -19.19 -1.25 -9.05
C SER A 276 -19.26 -1.85 -10.47
N GLN A 277 -18.20 -2.55 -10.89
CA GLN A 277 -18.16 -3.27 -12.17
C GLN A 277 -18.65 -4.73 -12.04
N GLY A 278 -19.13 -5.15 -10.87
CA GLY A 278 -19.61 -6.52 -10.62
C GLY A 278 -18.49 -7.56 -10.46
N LEU A 279 -17.28 -7.12 -10.13
CA LEU A 279 -16.05 -7.95 -10.07
C LEU A 279 -15.54 -8.12 -8.62
#